data_6a048150b755213429aa8b5bbb77a9db
#
_entry.id   6a048150b755213429aa8b5bbb77a9db
#
_cell.length_a   1.000
_cell.length_b   1.000
_cell.length_c   1.000
_cell.angle_alpha   90.00
_cell.angle_beta   90.00
_cell.angle_gamma   90.00
#
_symmetry.space_group_name_H-M   'P 1'
#
loop_
_entity.id
_entity.type
_entity.pdbx_description
1 polymer ?
#
loop_
_entity_poly.entity_id
_entity_poly.type
_entity_poly.pdbx_seq_one_letter_code
_entity_poly.pdbx_strand_id
1 'polypeptide(L)'
;MPGDRLRRIVAELSDGEGSWAAARLCEVCPRIAGVEGAGVMLMSGDLPGGSLCTSNDVSQLIEELQYTLGEGPCIDAYQQDTVVSEPDLADPETVRWFAFTPPALRAGVRAVFGFPLRVGTVRLGALNLYRDRPGPLGAEQHADALVLADVTARWVLETQAGAADGVVAKALELKANFHFAVHNAAGIVSVQEDISVTEALIRLRAFAYGNDRLLEDVAQDVIARRLRLG
;
A
#
# COMPACT_ATOMS: atom_id res chain seq x y z
N MET A 1 -3.11 -28.97 -6.05
CA MET A 1 -3.22 -29.13 -4.59
C MET A 1 -2.72 -27.87 -3.90
N PRO A 2 -3.32 -27.38 -2.77
CA PRO A 2 -2.86 -26.14 -2.10
C PRO A 2 -1.38 -26.15 -1.75
N GLY A 3 -0.83 -27.27 -1.28
CA GLY A 3 0.58 -27.39 -0.92
C GLY A 3 1.57 -27.28 -2.09
N ASP A 4 1.14 -27.57 -3.32
CA ASP A 4 1.99 -27.43 -4.52
C ASP A 4 2.10 -25.97 -4.94
N ARG A 5 1.00 -25.21 -4.80
CA ARG A 5 0.95 -23.77 -5.06
C ARG A 5 1.89 -23.03 -4.13
N LEU A 6 1.80 -23.28 -2.83
CA LEU A 6 2.67 -22.67 -1.84
C LEU A 6 4.15 -22.96 -2.12
N ARG A 7 4.50 -24.24 -2.37
CA ARG A 7 5.89 -24.61 -2.70
C ARG A 7 6.42 -23.89 -3.94
N ARG A 8 5.61 -23.79 -5.00
CA ARG A 8 5.97 -23.07 -6.22
C ARG A 8 6.23 -21.60 -5.92
N ILE A 9 5.31 -20.92 -5.22
CA ILE A 9 5.41 -19.50 -4.91
C ILE A 9 6.63 -19.22 -4.01
N VAL A 10 6.83 -20.02 -2.97
CA VAL A 10 8.00 -19.88 -2.08
C VAL A 10 9.30 -20.09 -2.85
N ALA A 11 9.38 -21.08 -3.74
CA ALA A 11 10.57 -21.29 -4.57
C ALA A 11 10.87 -20.12 -5.51
N GLU A 12 9.86 -19.44 -6.05
CA GLU A 12 10.04 -18.27 -6.89
C GLU A 12 10.45 -17.00 -6.11
N LEU A 13 10.01 -16.90 -4.86
CA LEU A 13 10.38 -15.79 -3.96
C LEU A 13 11.79 -15.96 -3.39
N SER A 14 12.29 -17.19 -3.26
CA SER A 14 13.63 -17.48 -2.75
C SER A 14 14.68 -17.18 -3.85
N ASP A 15 15.78 -16.52 -3.46
CA ASP A 15 16.91 -16.20 -4.34
C ASP A 15 17.95 -17.33 -4.50
N GLY A 16 17.62 -18.53 -4.06
CA GLY A 16 18.51 -19.69 -4.04
C GLY A 16 19.39 -19.78 -2.79
N GLU A 17 19.56 -18.72 -2.03
CA GLU A 17 20.23 -18.68 -0.72
C GLU A 17 19.26 -18.74 0.46
N GLY A 18 17.95 -18.83 0.16
CA GLY A 18 16.89 -18.90 1.18
C GLY A 18 16.56 -17.56 1.86
N SER A 19 17.17 -16.48 1.41
CA SER A 19 16.90 -15.12 1.88
C SER A 19 15.83 -14.43 1.00
N TRP A 20 14.96 -13.67 1.64
CA TRP A 20 13.93 -12.90 0.97
C TRP A 20 14.23 -11.41 1.13
N ALA A 21 14.14 -10.67 0.03
CA ALA A 21 14.15 -9.20 0.07
C ALA A 21 12.78 -8.66 -0.33
N ALA A 22 12.34 -7.57 0.30
CA ALA A 22 11.09 -6.91 -0.04
C ALA A 22 11.00 -6.56 -1.54
N ALA A 23 12.11 -6.12 -2.13
CA ALA A 23 12.17 -5.81 -3.56
C ALA A 23 11.84 -7.04 -4.43
N ARG A 24 12.36 -8.22 -4.06
CA ARG A 24 12.12 -9.47 -4.78
C ARG A 24 10.64 -9.86 -4.76
N LEU A 25 9.97 -9.65 -3.63
CA LEU A 25 8.54 -9.92 -3.50
C LEU A 25 7.74 -9.17 -4.57
N CYS A 26 7.86 -7.82 -4.62
CA CYS A 26 7.12 -7.03 -5.59
C CYS A 26 7.55 -7.25 -7.05
N GLU A 27 8.80 -7.63 -7.30
CA GLU A 27 9.28 -8.01 -8.64
C GLU A 27 8.60 -9.29 -9.16
N VAL A 28 8.38 -10.27 -8.28
CA VAL A 28 7.87 -11.60 -8.66
C VAL A 28 6.34 -11.67 -8.65
N CYS A 29 5.67 -10.92 -7.76
CA CYS A 29 4.22 -10.92 -7.61
C CYS A 29 3.43 -10.75 -8.91
N PRO A 30 3.74 -9.77 -9.80
CA PRO A 30 3.00 -9.58 -11.04
C PRO A 30 3.04 -10.81 -11.94
N ARG A 31 4.18 -11.45 -12.03
CA ARG A 31 4.36 -12.66 -12.86
C ARG A 31 3.59 -13.86 -12.30
N ILE A 32 3.59 -14.04 -10.99
CA ILE A 32 2.86 -15.14 -10.34
C ILE A 32 1.36 -14.91 -10.46
N ALA A 33 0.87 -13.71 -10.17
CA ALA A 33 -0.56 -13.38 -10.22
C ALA A 33 -1.08 -13.10 -11.64
N GLY A 34 -0.19 -12.97 -12.64
CA GLY A 34 -0.55 -12.67 -14.03
C GLY A 34 -1.22 -11.30 -14.17
N VAL A 35 -0.60 -10.28 -13.57
CA VAL A 35 -1.06 -8.89 -13.56
C VAL A 35 0.09 -7.95 -13.97
N GLU A 36 -0.20 -6.68 -14.22
CA GLU A 36 0.77 -5.72 -14.74
C GLU A 36 1.64 -5.10 -13.64
N GLY A 37 1.15 -5.08 -12.39
CA GLY A 37 1.97 -4.62 -11.28
C GLY A 37 1.43 -4.97 -9.91
N ALA A 38 2.32 -4.83 -8.93
CA ALA A 38 2.07 -5.12 -7.53
C ALA A 38 2.76 -4.11 -6.62
N GLY A 39 2.16 -3.86 -5.46
CA GLY A 39 2.72 -3.09 -4.36
C GLY A 39 2.33 -3.69 -3.03
N VAL A 40 3.11 -3.43 -2.01
CA VAL A 40 2.80 -3.81 -0.63
C VAL A 40 2.84 -2.58 0.23
N MET A 41 1.69 -2.25 0.83
CA MET A 41 1.57 -1.19 1.83
C MET A 41 1.45 -1.78 3.22
N LEU A 42 2.26 -1.28 4.14
CA LEU A 42 2.13 -1.58 5.55
C LEU A 42 1.30 -0.50 6.24
N MET A 43 0.60 -0.90 7.29
CA MET A 43 -0.24 0.00 8.08
C MET A 43 0.33 0.17 9.49
N SER A 44 0.10 1.34 10.08
CA SER A 44 0.43 1.65 11.48
C SER A 44 -0.84 2.10 12.18
N GLY A 45 -1.47 1.20 12.93
CA GLY A 45 -2.86 1.40 13.36
C GLY A 45 -3.78 1.53 12.14
N ASP A 46 -4.65 2.52 12.12
CA ASP A 46 -5.57 2.75 11.01
C ASP A 46 -5.00 3.67 9.90
N LEU A 47 -3.71 3.99 9.97
CA LEU A 47 -3.05 4.87 9.01
C LEU A 47 -2.08 4.10 8.11
N PRO A 48 -1.96 4.47 6.83
CA PRO A 48 -0.90 3.97 5.97
C PRO A 48 0.47 4.31 6.58
N GLY A 49 1.26 3.28 6.86
CA GLY A 49 2.62 3.42 7.40
C GLY A 49 3.67 3.63 6.33
N GLY A 50 3.39 3.17 5.11
CA GLY A 50 4.25 3.33 3.95
C GLY A 50 4.30 2.10 3.05
N SER A 51 4.78 2.29 1.82
CA SER A 51 4.98 1.21 0.86
C SER A 51 6.26 0.44 1.18
N LEU A 52 6.15 -0.86 1.38
CA LEU A 52 7.29 -1.77 1.58
C LEU A 52 8.06 -2.00 0.27
N CYS A 53 7.34 -2.22 -0.80
CA CYS A 53 7.88 -2.38 -2.15
C CYS A 53 6.82 -2.14 -3.23
N THR A 54 7.31 -1.87 -4.45
CA THR A 54 6.51 -1.72 -5.67
C THR A 54 7.24 -2.39 -6.82
N SER A 55 6.50 -2.91 -7.80
CA SER A 55 7.08 -3.61 -8.95
C SER A 55 7.51 -2.69 -10.09
N ASN A 56 6.90 -1.51 -10.21
CA ASN A 56 7.16 -0.54 -11.28
C ASN A 56 6.63 0.85 -10.91
N ASP A 57 6.85 1.85 -11.76
CA ASP A 57 6.47 3.24 -11.53
C ASP A 57 4.96 3.43 -11.37
N VAL A 58 4.14 2.66 -12.11
CA VAL A 58 2.66 2.73 -11.97
C VAL A 58 2.22 2.17 -10.62
N SER A 59 2.79 1.05 -10.18
CA SER A 59 2.49 0.53 -8.84
C SER A 59 2.95 1.48 -7.74
N GLN A 60 4.06 2.18 -7.93
CA GLN A 60 4.50 3.23 -7.01
C GLN A 60 3.48 4.37 -6.95
N LEU A 61 3.02 4.87 -8.09
CA LEU A 61 1.99 5.89 -8.14
C LEU A 61 0.69 5.44 -7.44
N ILE A 62 0.26 4.19 -7.65
CA ILE A 62 -0.92 3.63 -6.98
C ILE A 62 -0.77 3.60 -5.46
N GLU A 63 0.40 3.21 -4.95
CA GLU A 63 0.69 3.25 -3.51
C GLU A 63 0.68 4.69 -2.98
N GLU A 64 1.32 5.63 -3.68
CA GLU A 64 1.37 7.04 -3.32
C GLU A 64 -0.03 7.70 -3.30
N LEU A 65 -0.88 7.37 -4.29
CA LEU A 65 -2.26 7.84 -4.33
C LEU A 65 -3.04 7.35 -3.10
N GLN A 66 -2.98 6.06 -2.77
CA GLN A 66 -3.68 5.50 -1.63
C GLN A 66 -3.17 6.08 -0.30
N TYR A 67 -1.85 6.25 -0.18
CA TYR A 67 -1.25 6.89 0.97
C TYR A 67 -1.71 8.34 1.12
N THR A 68 -1.64 9.11 0.03
CA THR A 68 -1.98 10.54 0.03
C THR A 68 -3.46 10.80 0.25
N LEU A 69 -4.32 10.02 -0.41
CA LEU A 69 -5.76 10.24 -0.39
C LEU A 69 -6.45 9.53 0.78
N GLY A 70 -5.83 8.48 1.32
CA GLY A 70 -6.44 7.66 2.38
C GLY A 70 -7.62 6.83 1.89
N GLU A 71 -7.73 6.60 0.59
CA GLU A 71 -8.73 5.75 -0.05
C GLU A 71 -8.12 4.89 -1.14
N GLY A 72 -8.76 3.78 -1.44
CA GLY A 72 -8.30 2.84 -2.44
C GLY A 72 -8.36 1.38 -1.98
N PRO A 73 -8.03 0.42 -2.86
CA PRO A 73 -8.20 -1.00 -2.59
C PRO A 73 -7.41 -1.52 -1.39
N CYS A 74 -6.22 -0.98 -1.14
CA CYS A 74 -5.38 -1.33 0.00
C CYS A 74 -6.01 -0.90 1.33
N ILE A 75 -6.49 0.35 1.37
CA ILE A 75 -7.11 0.92 2.56
C ILE A 75 -8.36 0.12 2.92
N ASP A 76 -9.23 -0.11 1.94
CA ASP A 76 -10.46 -0.89 2.14
C ASP A 76 -10.16 -2.34 2.55
N ALA A 77 -9.19 -3.00 1.88
CA ALA A 77 -8.83 -4.38 2.20
C ALA A 77 -8.33 -4.53 3.63
N TYR A 78 -7.51 -3.59 4.10
CA TYR A 78 -7.03 -3.57 5.47
C TYR A 78 -8.14 -3.29 6.48
N GLN A 79 -8.98 -2.28 6.23
CA GLN A 79 -10.04 -1.87 7.14
C GLN A 79 -11.13 -2.93 7.29
N GLN A 80 -11.54 -3.54 6.15
CA GLN A 80 -12.60 -4.54 6.10
C GLN A 80 -12.10 -5.95 6.41
N ASP A 81 -10.78 -6.17 6.47
CA ASP A 81 -10.11 -7.48 6.62
C ASP A 81 -10.62 -8.51 5.58
N THR A 82 -10.84 -8.06 4.35
CA THR A 82 -11.35 -8.89 3.24
C THR A 82 -10.70 -8.48 1.92
N VAL A 83 -10.72 -9.39 0.94
CA VAL A 83 -10.27 -9.08 -0.41
C VAL A 83 -11.19 -8.03 -1.02
N VAL A 84 -10.60 -6.97 -1.55
CA VAL A 84 -11.27 -5.92 -2.31
C VAL A 84 -10.96 -6.10 -3.78
N SER A 85 -11.97 -6.12 -4.62
CA SER A 85 -11.84 -6.28 -6.06
C SER A 85 -12.64 -5.20 -6.76
N GLU A 86 -11.98 -4.43 -7.62
CA GLU A 86 -12.61 -3.51 -8.56
C GLU A 86 -12.15 -3.88 -9.97
N PRO A 87 -12.97 -4.65 -10.70
CA PRO A 87 -12.57 -5.20 -11.98
C PRO A 87 -12.62 -4.19 -13.14
N ASP A 88 -13.27 -3.05 -12.98
CA ASP A 88 -13.22 -1.96 -13.95
C ASP A 88 -13.42 -0.59 -13.29
N LEU A 89 -12.31 0.12 -13.05
CA LEU A 89 -12.31 1.47 -12.49
C LEU A 89 -13.07 2.51 -13.37
N ALA A 90 -13.28 2.21 -14.64
CA ALA A 90 -14.00 3.10 -15.54
C ALA A 90 -15.51 2.79 -15.62
N ASP A 91 -15.99 1.80 -14.86
CA ASP A 91 -17.43 1.51 -14.79
C ASP A 91 -18.17 2.63 -14.05
N PRO A 92 -19.07 3.37 -14.71
CA PRO A 92 -19.80 4.47 -14.08
C PRO A 92 -20.79 4.02 -12.99
N GLU A 93 -21.16 2.73 -12.95
CA GLU A 93 -22.08 2.19 -11.96
C GLU A 93 -21.39 1.84 -10.64
N THR A 94 -20.07 1.68 -10.65
CA THR A 94 -19.25 1.32 -9.48
C THR A 94 -18.30 2.46 -9.08
N VAL A 95 -18.83 3.66 -8.83
CA VAL A 95 -18.00 4.78 -8.40
C VAL A 95 -17.52 4.55 -6.95
N ARG A 96 -16.33 3.99 -6.83
CA ARG A 96 -15.57 3.90 -5.58
C ARG A 96 -14.39 4.86 -5.68
N TRP A 97 -13.94 5.36 -4.53
CA TRP A 97 -12.71 6.14 -4.40
C TRP A 97 -12.65 7.35 -5.35
N PHE A 98 -13.44 8.38 -5.05
CA PHE A 98 -13.60 9.56 -5.90
C PHE A 98 -12.31 10.28 -6.25
N ALA A 99 -11.36 10.36 -5.32
CA ALA A 99 -10.10 11.03 -5.54
C ALA A 99 -9.03 10.09 -6.15
N PHE A 100 -9.07 8.79 -5.83
CA PHE A 100 -8.12 7.80 -6.33
C PHE A 100 -8.40 7.38 -7.78
N THR A 101 -9.66 7.14 -8.13
CA THR A 101 -10.03 6.55 -9.44
C THR A 101 -9.59 7.41 -10.64
N PRO A 102 -9.82 8.74 -10.69
CA PRO A 102 -9.42 9.52 -11.87
C PRO A 102 -7.92 9.52 -12.16
N PRO A 103 -7.00 9.72 -11.20
CA PRO A 103 -5.57 9.64 -11.48
C PRO A 103 -5.10 8.21 -11.80
N ALA A 104 -5.68 7.17 -11.19
CA ALA A 104 -5.37 5.77 -11.52
C ALA A 104 -5.71 5.45 -12.98
N LEU A 105 -6.89 5.88 -13.46
CA LEU A 105 -7.28 5.76 -14.87
C LEU A 105 -6.35 6.51 -15.80
N ARG A 106 -5.92 7.73 -15.44
CA ARG A 106 -4.94 8.49 -16.26
C ARG A 106 -3.58 7.79 -16.35
N ALA A 107 -3.21 7.02 -15.33
CA ALA A 107 -2.00 6.19 -15.33
C ALA A 107 -2.16 4.88 -16.11
N GLY A 108 -3.33 4.62 -16.72
CA GLY A 108 -3.60 3.43 -17.51
C GLY A 108 -4.12 2.24 -16.68
N VAL A 109 -4.41 2.42 -15.40
CA VAL A 109 -4.93 1.33 -14.56
C VAL A 109 -6.43 1.18 -14.79
N ARG A 110 -6.86 -0.07 -15.06
CA ARG A 110 -8.26 -0.39 -15.33
C ARG A 110 -8.90 -1.28 -14.27
N ALA A 111 -8.13 -2.15 -13.62
CA ALA A 111 -8.63 -2.99 -12.54
C ALA A 111 -7.62 -3.01 -11.39
N VAL A 112 -8.13 -3.05 -10.16
CA VAL A 112 -7.32 -3.08 -8.93
C VAL A 112 -7.86 -4.10 -7.94
N PHE A 113 -6.94 -4.71 -7.19
CA PHE A 113 -7.26 -5.75 -6.22
C PHE A 113 -6.42 -5.57 -4.96
N GLY A 114 -7.07 -5.49 -3.80
CA GLY A 114 -6.44 -5.42 -2.49
C GLY A 114 -6.59 -6.73 -1.73
N PHE A 115 -5.49 -7.31 -1.26
CA PHE A 115 -5.47 -8.53 -0.47
C PHE A 115 -4.92 -8.21 0.91
N PRO A 116 -5.68 -8.40 2.02
CA PRO A 116 -5.21 -8.06 3.35
C PRO A 116 -4.02 -8.94 3.75
N LEU A 117 -3.02 -8.32 4.34
CA LEU A 117 -1.87 -9.00 4.94
C LEU A 117 -2.16 -9.19 6.42
N ARG A 118 -2.41 -10.44 6.84
CA ARG A 118 -2.70 -10.77 8.23
C ARG A 118 -2.12 -12.11 8.66
N VAL A 119 -1.78 -12.21 9.92
CA VAL A 119 -1.42 -13.46 10.58
C VAL A 119 -2.27 -13.62 11.85
N GLY A 120 -3.21 -14.56 11.84
CA GLY A 120 -4.22 -14.66 12.89
C GLY A 120 -5.07 -13.39 12.97
N THR A 121 -5.03 -12.72 14.11
CA THR A 121 -5.73 -11.43 14.34
C THR A 121 -4.88 -10.20 14.07
N VAL A 122 -3.59 -10.38 13.79
CA VAL A 122 -2.66 -9.27 13.52
C VAL A 122 -2.78 -8.86 12.07
N ARG A 123 -3.24 -7.63 11.84
CA ARG A 123 -3.31 -7.01 10.51
C ARG A 123 -2.07 -6.15 10.29
N LEU A 124 -1.40 -6.34 9.17
CA LEU A 124 -0.12 -5.72 8.85
C LEU A 124 -0.21 -4.68 7.74
N GLY A 125 -1.14 -4.86 6.81
CA GLY A 125 -1.28 -4.02 5.63
C GLY A 125 -2.08 -4.71 4.53
N ALA A 126 -1.74 -4.42 3.27
CA ALA A 126 -2.31 -5.10 2.12
C ALA A 126 -1.31 -5.26 0.96
N LEU A 127 -1.48 -6.33 0.20
CA LEU A 127 -0.89 -6.53 -1.13
C LEU A 127 -1.85 -5.93 -2.15
N ASN A 128 -1.37 -4.99 -2.97
CA ASN A 128 -2.07 -4.42 -4.10
C ASN A 128 -1.63 -5.07 -5.40
N LEU A 129 -2.61 -5.40 -6.23
CA LEU A 129 -2.39 -5.85 -7.60
C LEU A 129 -3.19 -4.94 -8.54
N TYR A 130 -2.65 -4.65 -9.74
CA TYR A 130 -3.37 -3.88 -10.73
C TYR A 130 -3.22 -4.43 -12.14
N ARG A 131 -4.19 -4.09 -13.00
CA ARG A 131 -4.21 -4.38 -14.43
C ARG A 131 -4.45 -3.13 -15.26
N ASP A 132 -3.87 -3.13 -16.47
CA ASP A 132 -4.11 -2.13 -17.51
C ASP A 132 -5.37 -2.41 -18.35
N ARG A 133 -6.04 -3.51 -18.08
CA ARG A 133 -7.28 -3.96 -18.74
C ARG A 133 -8.36 -4.30 -17.72
N PRO A 134 -9.65 -4.12 -18.07
CA PRO A 134 -10.75 -4.50 -17.19
C PRO A 134 -10.86 -6.03 -17.09
N GLY A 135 -11.53 -6.47 -16.04
CA GLY A 135 -11.88 -7.85 -15.78
C GLY A 135 -11.40 -8.36 -14.43
N PRO A 136 -12.12 -9.31 -13.83
CA PRO A 136 -11.77 -9.92 -12.55
C PRO A 136 -10.51 -10.78 -12.68
N LEU A 137 -9.88 -11.08 -11.56
CA LEU A 137 -8.87 -12.14 -11.50
C LEU A 137 -9.52 -13.49 -11.77
N GLY A 138 -8.88 -14.31 -12.60
CA GLY A 138 -9.27 -15.71 -12.74
C GLY A 138 -9.07 -16.48 -11.43
N ALA A 139 -9.76 -17.63 -11.29
CA ALA A 139 -9.72 -18.42 -10.06
C ALA A 139 -8.28 -18.80 -9.63
N GLU A 140 -7.41 -19.17 -10.57
CA GLU A 140 -6.00 -19.49 -10.28
C GLU A 140 -5.22 -18.25 -9.85
N GLN A 141 -5.40 -17.12 -10.51
CA GLN A 141 -4.76 -15.85 -10.18
C GLN A 141 -5.18 -15.37 -8.79
N HIS A 142 -6.47 -15.45 -8.48
CA HIS A 142 -7.00 -15.10 -7.16
C HIS A 142 -6.40 -16.00 -6.07
N ALA A 143 -6.33 -17.31 -6.32
CA ALA A 143 -5.76 -18.26 -5.37
C ALA A 143 -4.24 -18.06 -5.20
N ASP A 144 -3.51 -17.70 -6.26
CA ASP A 144 -2.09 -17.34 -6.17
C ASP A 144 -1.89 -16.05 -5.37
N ALA A 145 -2.74 -15.03 -5.58
CA ALA A 145 -2.70 -13.78 -4.83
C ALA A 145 -2.98 -13.96 -3.33
N LEU A 146 -3.92 -14.84 -2.96
CA LEU A 146 -4.16 -15.21 -1.55
C LEU A 146 -2.92 -15.84 -0.90
N VAL A 147 -2.24 -16.75 -1.60
CA VAL A 147 -1.01 -17.37 -1.08
C VAL A 147 0.12 -16.35 -1.00
N LEU A 148 0.27 -15.47 -2.00
CA LEU A 148 1.23 -14.38 -1.95
C LEU A 148 0.99 -13.47 -0.74
N ALA A 149 -0.25 -13.11 -0.47
CA ALA A 149 -0.59 -12.28 0.70
C ALA A 149 -0.25 -13.00 2.03
N ASP A 150 -0.61 -14.28 2.19
CA ASP A 150 -0.29 -15.05 3.40
C ASP A 150 1.22 -15.18 3.63
N VAL A 151 1.96 -15.52 2.58
CA VAL A 151 3.42 -15.67 2.63
C VAL A 151 4.09 -14.32 2.95
N THR A 152 3.63 -13.24 2.32
CA THR A 152 4.12 -11.88 2.58
C THR A 152 3.88 -11.47 4.03
N ALA A 153 2.67 -11.72 4.55
CA ALA A 153 2.32 -11.37 5.92
C ALA A 153 3.21 -12.10 6.94
N ARG A 154 3.45 -13.40 6.74
CA ARG A 154 4.34 -14.19 7.60
C ARG A 154 5.77 -13.68 7.55
N TRP A 155 6.28 -13.44 6.35
CA TRP A 155 7.63 -12.90 6.17
C TRP A 155 7.81 -11.53 6.85
N VAL A 156 6.85 -10.62 6.69
CA VAL A 156 6.88 -9.31 7.38
C VAL A 156 6.92 -9.50 8.89
N LEU A 157 6.06 -10.37 9.43
CA LEU A 157 6.00 -10.62 10.88
C LEU A 157 7.29 -11.26 11.41
N GLU A 158 7.83 -12.26 10.72
CA GLU A 158 9.09 -12.92 11.09
C GLU A 158 10.27 -11.94 11.04
N THR A 159 10.32 -11.09 10.02
CA THR A 159 11.38 -10.08 9.90
C THR A 159 11.27 -9.04 11.01
N GLN A 160 10.06 -8.64 11.41
CA GLN A 160 9.86 -7.76 12.56
C GLN A 160 10.24 -8.42 13.89
N ALA A 161 9.94 -9.71 14.06
CA ALA A 161 10.22 -10.45 15.28
C ALA A 161 11.70 -10.85 15.43
N GLY A 162 12.40 -11.12 14.30
CA GLY A 162 13.81 -11.55 14.28
C GLY A 162 14.82 -10.41 14.18
N ALA A 163 14.36 -9.20 13.89
CA ALA A 163 15.21 -8.03 13.85
C ALA A 163 15.46 -7.50 15.25
N ALA A 164 16.61 -7.83 15.82
CA ALA A 164 17.28 -6.88 16.68
C ALA A 164 17.46 -5.60 15.84
N ASP A 165 16.61 -4.61 16.05
CA ASP A 165 16.63 -3.29 15.44
C ASP A 165 16.57 -3.21 13.88
N GLY A 166 15.36 -3.44 13.30
CA GLY A 166 15.07 -2.53 12.23
C GLY A 166 15.35 -2.94 10.79
N VAL A 167 15.34 -4.21 10.34
CA VAL A 167 15.47 -4.52 8.89
C VAL A 167 14.23 -4.07 8.11
N VAL A 168 13.02 -4.27 8.65
CA VAL A 168 11.79 -3.70 8.07
C VAL A 168 11.73 -2.20 8.33
N ALA A 169 12.14 -1.75 9.53
CA ALA A 169 12.28 -0.32 9.82
C ALA A 169 13.29 0.33 8.87
N LYS A 170 14.42 -0.31 8.59
CA LYS A 170 15.44 0.23 7.67
C LYS A 170 14.99 0.18 6.19
N ALA A 171 14.23 -0.84 5.77
CA ALA A 171 13.61 -0.86 4.45
C ALA A 171 12.49 0.18 4.32
N LEU A 172 11.73 0.39 5.39
CA LEU A 172 10.80 1.51 5.53
C LEU A 172 11.54 2.85 5.65
N GLU A 173 12.64 2.97 6.38
CA GLU A 173 13.44 4.19 6.49
C GLU A 173 14.09 4.60 5.17
N LEU A 174 14.56 3.68 4.35
CA LEU A 174 15.13 3.99 3.02
C LEU A 174 14.08 4.49 2.01
N LYS A 175 12.78 4.10 2.18
CA LYS A 175 11.63 4.65 1.43
C LYS A 175 10.82 5.65 2.27
N ALA A 176 10.96 5.65 3.59
CA ALA A 176 10.24 6.47 4.56
C ALA A 176 10.69 7.92 4.58
N ASN A 177 11.74 8.31 3.88
CA ASN A 177 12.02 9.74 3.67
C ASN A 177 10.83 10.48 3.04
N PHE A 178 10.02 9.77 2.25
CA PHE A 178 8.82 10.33 1.62
C PHE A 178 7.66 10.51 2.63
N HIS A 179 7.48 9.58 3.57
CA HIS A 179 6.35 9.63 4.49
C HIS A 179 6.71 10.23 5.85
N PHE A 180 7.99 10.33 6.19
CA PHE A 180 8.47 10.90 7.45
C PHE A 180 8.04 12.36 7.61
N ALA A 181 8.14 13.15 6.54
CA ALA A 181 7.71 14.54 6.57
C ALA A 181 6.19 14.65 6.82
N VAL A 182 5.38 13.79 6.20
CA VAL A 182 3.92 13.79 6.39
C VAL A 182 3.55 13.44 7.83
N HIS A 183 4.17 12.40 8.42
CA HIS A 183 3.93 12.04 9.81
C HIS A 183 4.40 13.12 10.79
N ASN A 184 5.55 13.72 10.51
CA ASN A 184 6.09 14.83 11.32
C ASN A 184 5.17 16.06 11.27
N ALA A 185 4.70 16.43 10.07
CA ALA A 185 3.73 17.49 9.88
C ALA A 185 2.42 17.20 10.61
N ALA A 186 1.92 15.96 10.52
CA ALA A 186 0.71 15.54 11.24
C ALA A 186 0.88 15.66 12.75
N GLY A 187 2.05 15.30 13.30
CA GLY A 187 2.37 15.51 14.71
C GLY A 187 2.39 16.99 15.10
N ILE A 188 2.95 17.86 14.26
CA ILE A 188 2.95 19.30 14.49
C ILE A 188 1.53 19.86 14.48
N VAL A 189 0.72 19.52 13.47
CA VAL A 189 -0.68 19.97 13.36
C VAL A 189 -1.51 19.46 14.53
N SER A 190 -1.33 18.19 14.92
CA SER A 190 -2.01 17.59 16.08
C SER A 190 -1.80 18.42 17.36
N VAL A 191 -0.56 18.84 17.63
CA VAL A 191 -0.25 19.66 18.80
C VAL A 191 -0.77 21.09 18.64
N GLN A 192 -0.69 21.69 17.45
CA GLN A 192 -1.12 23.05 17.19
C GLN A 192 -2.63 23.25 17.34
N GLU A 193 -3.41 22.25 16.92
CA GLU A 193 -4.86 22.31 16.82
C GLU A 193 -5.56 21.51 17.94
N ASP A 194 -4.80 20.87 18.82
CA ASP A 194 -5.31 19.99 19.90
C ASP A 194 -6.26 18.88 19.37
N ILE A 195 -5.82 18.21 18.30
CA ILE A 195 -6.54 17.13 17.63
C ILE A 195 -5.70 15.86 17.58
N SER A 196 -6.32 14.72 17.26
CA SER A 196 -5.60 13.48 17.05
C SER A 196 -4.65 13.56 15.81
N VAL A 197 -3.57 12.76 15.81
CA VAL A 197 -2.67 12.65 14.64
C VAL A 197 -3.43 12.18 13.40
N THR A 198 -4.42 11.30 13.58
CA THR A 198 -5.31 10.84 12.52
C THR A 198 -6.11 11.99 11.90
N GLU A 199 -6.68 12.84 12.72
CA GLU A 199 -7.44 14.01 12.26
C GLU A 199 -6.52 15.05 11.61
N ALA A 200 -5.33 15.26 12.15
CA ALA A 200 -4.31 16.12 11.56
C ALA A 200 -3.91 15.64 10.16
N LEU A 201 -3.77 14.33 9.97
CA LEU A 201 -3.46 13.75 8.66
C LEU A 201 -4.61 13.94 7.66
N ILE A 202 -5.87 13.80 8.12
CA ILE A 202 -7.05 14.10 7.29
C ILE A 202 -7.03 15.57 6.85
N ARG A 203 -6.73 16.50 7.74
CA ARG A 203 -6.65 17.93 7.39
C ARG A 203 -5.51 18.24 6.40
N LEU A 204 -4.33 17.64 6.59
CA LEU A 204 -3.21 17.75 5.65
C LEU A 204 -3.60 17.26 4.25
N ARG A 205 -4.27 16.11 4.16
CA ARG A 205 -4.75 15.55 2.90
C ARG A 205 -5.82 16.44 2.24
N ALA A 206 -6.79 16.89 3.02
CA ALA A 206 -7.83 17.79 2.53
C ALA A 206 -7.25 19.10 1.99
N PHE A 207 -6.27 19.68 2.68
CA PHE A 207 -5.57 20.87 2.23
C PHE A 207 -4.78 20.64 0.95
N ALA A 208 -4.01 19.55 0.88
CA ALA A 208 -3.22 19.18 -0.28
C ALA A 208 -4.13 19.00 -1.51
N TYR A 209 -5.20 18.23 -1.36
CA TYR A 209 -6.17 17.98 -2.41
C TYR A 209 -6.91 19.26 -2.86
N GLY A 210 -7.41 20.05 -1.90
CA GLY A 210 -8.17 21.28 -2.19
C GLY A 210 -7.33 22.40 -2.83
N ASN A 211 -6.00 22.32 -2.74
CA ASN A 211 -5.07 23.29 -3.33
C ASN A 211 -4.25 22.72 -4.50
N ASP A 212 -4.57 21.51 -4.97
CA ASP A 212 -3.86 20.82 -6.05
C ASP A 212 -2.33 20.73 -5.80
N ARG A 213 -1.97 20.42 -4.54
CA ARG A 213 -0.57 20.32 -4.08
C ARG A 213 -0.24 18.89 -3.68
N LEU A 214 1.04 18.54 -3.82
CA LEU A 214 1.53 17.27 -3.27
C LEU A 214 1.47 17.31 -1.74
N LEU A 215 1.04 16.21 -1.13
CA LEU A 215 0.97 16.10 0.34
C LEU A 215 2.34 16.33 1.00
N GLU A 216 3.41 15.87 0.33
CA GLU A 216 4.79 16.08 0.77
C GLU A 216 5.17 17.55 0.83
N ASP A 217 4.82 18.34 -0.21
CA ASP A 217 5.11 19.79 -0.24
C ASP A 217 4.35 20.53 0.87
N VAL A 218 3.10 20.13 1.11
CA VAL A 218 2.29 20.67 2.22
C VAL A 218 2.93 20.31 3.56
N ALA A 219 3.38 19.08 3.73
CA ALA A 219 4.04 18.63 4.94
C ALA A 219 5.36 19.39 5.20
N GLN A 220 6.19 19.59 4.17
CA GLN A 220 7.42 20.38 4.27
C GLN A 220 7.14 21.83 4.65
N ASP A 221 6.07 22.45 4.13
CA ASP A 221 5.69 23.79 4.50
C ASP A 221 5.23 23.91 5.96
N VAL A 222 4.52 22.90 6.48
CA VAL A 222 4.13 22.83 7.89
C VAL A 222 5.36 22.67 8.78
N ILE A 223 6.28 21.76 8.45
CA ILE A 223 7.53 21.54 9.19
C ILE A 223 8.36 22.83 9.21
N ALA A 224 8.49 23.50 8.06
CA ALA A 224 9.21 24.75 7.92
C ALA A 224 8.45 25.97 8.50
N ARG A 225 7.26 25.76 9.10
CA ARG A 225 6.39 26.81 9.65
C ARG A 225 5.95 27.87 8.64
N ARG A 226 5.94 27.52 7.35
CA ARG A 226 5.42 28.39 6.26
C ARG A 226 3.92 28.24 6.09
N LEU A 227 3.36 27.13 6.58
CA LEU A 227 1.92 26.83 6.54
C LEU A 227 1.42 26.46 7.94
N ARG A 228 0.27 26.97 8.31
CA ARG A 228 -0.55 26.50 9.45
C ARG A 228 -1.91 26.09 8.94
N LEU A 229 -2.39 24.96 9.41
CA LEU A 229 -3.71 24.43 9.10
C LEU A 229 -4.61 24.69 10.31
N GLY A 230 -5.23 25.83 10.34
CA GLY A 230 -6.19 26.22 11.37
C GLY A 230 -7.40 26.86 10.72
#